data_4f92046d006f55301529ef981cd107e5
#
_entry.id   4f92046d006f55301529ef981cd107e5
#
_cell.length_a   1.000
_cell.length_b   1.000
_cell.length_c   1.000
_cell.angle_alpha   90.00
_cell.angle_beta   90.00
_cell.angle_gamma   90.00
#
_symmetry.space_group_name_H-M   'P 1'
#
loop_
_entity.id
_entity.type
_entity.pdbx_description
1 polymer ?
#
loop_
_entity_poly.entity_id
_entity_poly.type
_entity_poly.pdbx_seq_one_letter_code
_entity_poly.pdbx_strand_id
1 'polypeptide(L)'
;MAIAGIGIDIVDLARFERAVSRTPRLRERLFAVSERDLPLRSLAGRFAAKEALMKALGDATGVTWHDMEVVSDVEGNPSLRLTGAAAAIAETRGITDIHLSMSHDAGVAIAQVVAERA
;
A
#
# COMPACT_ATOMS: atom_id res chain seq x y z
N MET A 1 8.67 -10.13 20.24
CA MET A 1 8.11 -9.38 19.11
C MET A 1 8.42 -7.90 19.26
N ALA A 2 8.84 -7.27 18.20
CA ALA A 2 9.19 -5.86 18.23
C ALA A 2 8.70 -5.17 16.97
N ILE A 3 8.32 -3.90 17.11
CA ILE A 3 7.97 -3.08 15.98
C ILE A 3 9.24 -2.75 15.19
N ALA A 4 9.27 -3.11 13.93
CA ALA A 4 10.39 -2.84 13.04
C ALA A 4 10.22 -1.53 12.25
N GLY A 5 8.98 -1.12 12.01
CA GLY A 5 8.71 0.11 11.29
C GLY A 5 7.23 0.47 11.30
N ILE A 6 6.98 1.75 11.11
CA ILE A 6 5.63 2.31 11.05
C ILE A 6 5.57 3.24 9.84
N GLY A 7 4.48 3.17 9.10
CA GLY A 7 4.23 4.07 7.99
C GLY A 7 2.81 4.58 8.00
N ILE A 8 2.63 5.82 7.62
CA ILE A 8 1.33 6.43 7.44
C ILE A 8 1.37 7.28 6.17
N ASP A 9 0.28 7.26 5.43
CA ASP A 9 0.15 8.11 4.26
C ASP A 9 -1.28 8.60 4.12
N ILE A 10 -1.43 9.77 3.54
CA ILE A 10 -2.72 10.40 3.29
C ILE A 10 -2.78 10.83 1.83
N VAL A 11 -3.89 10.53 1.18
CA VAL A 11 -4.10 10.80 -0.25
C VAL A 11 -5.37 11.63 -0.41
N ASP A 12 -5.24 12.76 -1.08
CA ASP A 12 -6.38 13.59 -1.46
C ASP A 12 -7.12 12.89 -2.62
N LEU A 13 -8.38 12.55 -2.42
CA LEU A 13 -9.16 11.79 -3.40
C LEU A 13 -9.33 12.54 -4.72
N ALA A 14 -9.59 13.85 -4.66
CA ALA A 14 -9.78 14.66 -5.87
C ALA A 14 -8.47 14.75 -6.67
N ARG A 15 -7.35 14.94 -6.00
CA ARG A 15 -6.04 14.99 -6.66
C ARG A 15 -5.67 13.64 -7.28
N PHE A 16 -5.94 12.55 -6.57
CA PHE A 16 -5.69 11.21 -7.09
C PHE A 16 -6.53 10.95 -8.34
N GLU A 17 -7.81 11.31 -8.30
CA GLU A 17 -8.71 11.16 -9.44
C GLU A 17 -8.20 11.95 -10.66
N ARG A 18 -7.76 13.19 -10.45
CA ARG A 18 -7.19 13.99 -11.53
C ARG A 18 -5.93 13.33 -12.13
N ALA A 19 -5.05 12.81 -11.28
CA ALA A 19 -3.84 12.16 -11.74
C ALA A 19 -4.15 10.93 -12.60
N VAL A 20 -5.08 10.09 -12.15
CA VAL A 20 -5.49 8.89 -12.89
C VAL A 20 -6.15 9.26 -14.21
N SER A 21 -6.96 10.32 -14.23
CA SER A 21 -7.64 10.79 -15.45
C SER A 21 -6.67 11.36 -16.48
N ARG A 22 -5.63 12.07 -16.02
CA ARG A 22 -4.63 12.69 -16.89
C ARG A 22 -3.63 11.70 -17.45
N THR A 23 -3.35 10.62 -16.70
CA THR A 23 -2.36 9.63 -17.08
C THR A 23 -3.03 8.27 -17.16
N PRO A 24 -3.56 7.89 -18.33
CA PRO A 24 -4.37 6.67 -18.48
C PRO A 24 -3.67 5.39 -18.03
N ARG A 25 -2.32 5.32 -18.15
CA ARG A 25 -1.57 4.14 -17.74
C ARG A 25 -1.21 4.09 -16.27
N LEU A 26 -1.62 5.09 -15.50
CA LEU A 26 -1.26 5.15 -14.07
C LEU A 26 -1.85 3.97 -13.30
N ARG A 27 -3.07 3.54 -13.62
CA ARG A 27 -3.69 2.37 -12.99
C ARG A 27 -2.83 1.12 -13.18
N GLU A 28 -2.32 0.91 -14.38
CA GLU A 28 -1.47 -0.26 -14.68
C GLU A 28 -0.14 -0.19 -13.94
N ARG A 29 0.42 1.02 -13.82
CA ARG A 29 1.72 1.23 -13.19
C ARG A 29 1.66 1.03 -11.68
N LEU A 30 0.61 1.54 -11.04
CA LEU A 30 0.50 1.56 -9.59
C LEU A 30 -0.13 0.30 -8.99
N PHE A 31 -0.94 -0.42 -9.77
CA PHE A 31 -1.79 -1.47 -9.22
C PHE A 31 -1.62 -2.80 -9.96
N ALA A 32 -1.65 -3.89 -9.19
CA ALA A 32 -1.66 -5.24 -9.72
C ALA A 32 -2.97 -5.48 -10.49
N VAL A 33 -2.97 -6.51 -11.34
CA VAL A 33 -4.15 -6.85 -12.17
C VAL A 33 -5.41 -7.00 -11.31
N SER A 34 -5.30 -7.61 -10.14
CA SER A 34 -6.44 -7.82 -9.23
C SER A 34 -7.02 -6.53 -8.66
N GLU A 35 -6.24 -5.43 -8.71
CA GLU A 35 -6.64 -4.16 -8.11
C GLU A 35 -7.22 -3.17 -9.12
N ARG A 36 -6.84 -3.25 -10.38
CA ARG A 36 -7.03 -2.19 -11.38
C ARG A 36 -8.46 -1.74 -11.62
N ASP A 37 -9.41 -2.65 -11.52
CA ASP A 37 -10.82 -2.36 -11.84
C ASP A 37 -11.64 -1.90 -10.65
N LEU A 38 -11.00 -1.68 -9.51
CA LEU A 38 -11.68 -1.18 -8.33
C LEU A 38 -12.07 0.30 -8.49
N PRO A 39 -13.08 0.76 -7.74
CA PRO A 39 -13.46 2.18 -7.74
C PRO A 39 -12.28 3.07 -7.31
N LEU A 40 -12.27 4.31 -7.81
CA LEU A 40 -11.19 5.26 -7.52
C LEU A 40 -10.92 5.45 -6.03
N ARG A 41 -11.96 5.48 -5.21
CA ARG A 41 -11.79 5.59 -3.75
C ARG A 41 -10.98 4.42 -3.19
N SER A 42 -11.28 3.21 -3.64
CA SER A 42 -10.55 2.01 -3.22
C SER A 42 -9.12 2.05 -3.70
N LEU A 43 -8.89 2.50 -4.93
CA LEU A 43 -7.55 2.64 -5.48
C LEU A 43 -6.73 3.68 -4.72
N ALA A 44 -7.33 4.81 -4.35
CA ALA A 44 -6.66 5.83 -3.56
C ALA A 44 -6.22 5.28 -2.20
N GLY A 45 -7.07 4.51 -1.53
CA GLY A 45 -6.72 3.85 -0.28
C GLY A 45 -5.59 2.85 -0.45
N ARG A 46 -5.61 2.08 -1.53
CA ARG A 46 -4.53 1.13 -1.82
C ARG A 46 -3.22 1.83 -2.16
N PHE A 47 -3.28 2.96 -2.86
CA PHE A 47 -2.10 3.77 -3.11
C PHE A 47 -1.51 4.28 -1.79
N ALA A 48 -2.34 4.79 -0.90
CA ALA A 48 -1.90 5.21 0.44
C ALA A 48 -1.25 4.04 1.21
N ALA A 49 -1.83 2.84 1.12
CA ALA A 49 -1.28 1.65 1.76
C ALA A 49 0.12 1.30 1.25
N LYS A 50 0.33 1.37 -0.06
CA LYS A 50 1.65 1.10 -0.67
C LYS A 50 2.69 2.13 -0.23
N GLU A 51 2.31 3.40 -0.21
CA GLU A 51 3.18 4.47 0.29
C GLU A 51 3.51 4.28 1.77
N ALA A 52 2.51 3.94 2.58
CA ALA A 52 2.71 3.69 4.00
C ALA A 52 3.64 2.49 4.24
N LEU A 53 3.50 1.44 3.42
CA LEU A 53 4.39 0.29 3.49
C LEU A 53 5.84 0.67 3.22
N MET A 54 6.08 1.49 2.18
CA MET A 54 7.44 1.94 1.87
C MET A 54 8.06 2.69 3.04
N LYS A 55 7.27 3.53 3.72
CA LYS A 55 7.74 4.22 4.92
C LYS A 55 8.05 3.25 6.06
N ALA A 56 7.23 2.23 6.25
CA ALA A 56 7.43 1.23 7.29
C ALA A 56 8.67 0.36 7.02
N LEU A 57 8.97 0.08 5.75
CA LEU A 57 10.18 -0.65 5.37
C LEU A 57 11.46 0.16 5.61
N GLY A 58 11.35 1.49 5.66
CA GLY A 58 12.46 2.39 5.92
C GLY A 58 13.29 2.68 4.68
N ASP A 59 13.73 1.66 3.98
CA ASP A 59 14.45 1.77 2.71
C ASP A 59 13.64 1.02 1.65
N ALA A 60 13.17 1.73 0.64
CA ALA A 60 12.37 1.18 -0.43
C ALA A 60 13.15 1.10 -1.75
N THR A 61 14.47 1.10 -1.69
CA THR A 61 15.32 1.04 -2.88
C THR A 61 15.01 -0.22 -3.70
N GLY A 62 14.68 -0.02 -4.97
CA GLY A 62 14.36 -1.11 -5.88
C GLY A 62 12.94 -1.64 -5.80
N VAL A 63 12.13 -1.19 -4.85
CA VAL A 63 10.73 -1.61 -4.74
C VAL A 63 9.92 -1.02 -5.89
N THR A 64 9.13 -1.87 -6.54
CA THR A 64 8.17 -1.43 -7.55
C THR A 64 6.76 -1.49 -6.98
N TRP A 65 5.85 -0.75 -7.60
CA TRP A 65 4.46 -0.73 -7.13
C TRP A 65 3.81 -2.11 -7.15
N HIS A 66 4.15 -2.95 -8.12
CA HIS A 66 3.60 -4.30 -8.24
C HIS A 66 4.17 -5.29 -7.21
N ASP A 67 5.26 -4.94 -6.54
CA ASP A 67 5.78 -5.73 -5.43
C ASP A 67 4.87 -5.70 -4.21
N MET A 68 3.92 -4.76 -4.19
CA MET A 68 3.05 -4.50 -3.07
C MET A 68 1.60 -4.59 -3.54
N GLU A 69 0.93 -5.66 -3.20
CA GLU A 69 -0.47 -5.86 -3.56
C GLU A 69 -1.34 -5.81 -2.32
N VAL A 70 -2.38 -4.98 -2.35
CA VAL A 70 -3.37 -4.99 -1.28
C VAL A 70 -4.45 -6.00 -1.64
N VAL A 71 -4.67 -6.95 -0.75
CA VAL A 71 -5.69 -7.99 -0.91
C VAL A 71 -6.68 -7.89 0.25
N SER A 72 -7.93 -8.26 0.00
CA SER A 72 -8.96 -8.27 1.04
C SER A 72 -9.43 -9.71 1.27
N ASP A 73 -9.68 -10.06 2.51
CA ASP A 73 -10.27 -11.36 2.84
C ASP A 73 -11.79 -11.34 2.59
N VAL A 74 -12.46 -12.44 2.90
CA VAL A 74 -13.90 -12.57 2.67
C VAL A 74 -14.73 -11.60 3.51
N GLU A 75 -14.15 -11.10 4.60
CA GLU A 75 -14.80 -10.13 5.48
C GLU A 75 -14.46 -8.69 5.12
N GLY A 76 -13.63 -8.49 4.08
CA GLY A 76 -13.22 -7.17 3.63
C GLY A 76 -12.02 -6.60 4.36
N ASN A 77 -11.35 -7.36 5.22
CA ASN A 77 -10.16 -6.89 5.92
C ASN A 77 -8.97 -6.85 4.96
N PRO A 78 -8.27 -5.71 4.87
CA PRO A 78 -7.15 -5.58 3.95
C PRO A 78 -5.87 -6.16 4.53
N SER A 79 -5.01 -6.67 3.66
CA SER A 79 -3.64 -7.04 4.00
C SER A 79 -2.73 -6.76 2.82
N LEU A 80 -1.42 -6.79 3.07
CA LEU A 80 -0.41 -6.54 2.04
C LEU A 80 0.30 -7.84 1.70
N ARG A 81 0.31 -8.17 0.40
CA ARG A 81 1.12 -9.26 -0.13
C ARG A 81 2.37 -8.67 -0.77
N LEU A 82 3.53 -9.09 -0.29
CA LEU A 82 4.80 -8.59 -0.78
C LEU A 82 5.46 -9.62 -1.68
N THR A 83 6.04 -9.13 -2.79
CA THR A 83 6.86 -9.93 -3.70
C THR A 83 8.11 -9.13 -4.06
N GLY A 84 9.01 -9.73 -4.83
CA GLY A 84 10.17 -9.02 -5.38
C GLY A 84 11.02 -8.31 -4.33
N ALA A 85 11.42 -7.08 -4.65
CA ALA A 85 12.31 -6.30 -3.78
C ALA A 85 11.67 -5.96 -2.44
N ALA A 86 10.36 -5.73 -2.39
CA ALA A 86 9.67 -5.45 -1.13
C ALA A 86 9.76 -6.64 -0.18
N ALA A 87 9.53 -7.85 -0.69
CA ALA A 87 9.64 -9.07 0.09
C ALA A 87 11.08 -9.30 0.58
N ALA A 88 12.06 -9.03 -0.29
CA ALA A 88 13.48 -9.18 0.05
C ALA A 88 13.91 -8.24 1.17
N ILE A 89 13.46 -6.98 1.12
CA ILE A 89 13.75 -5.99 2.16
C ILE A 89 13.12 -6.43 3.49
N ALA A 90 11.88 -6.87 3.47
CA ALA A 90 11.19 -7.34 4.67
C ALA A 90 11.95 -8.51 5.30
N GLU A 91 12.36 -9.49 4.48
CA GLU A 91 13.14 -10.64 4.96
C GLU A 91 14.46 -10.20 5.58
N THR A 92 15.22 -9.35 4.89
CA THR A 92 16.51 -8.84 5.38
C THR A 92 16.37 -8.14 6.73
N ARG A 93 15.25 -7.42 6.94
CA ARG A 93 15.00 -6.72 8.19
C ARG A 93 14.35 -7.59 9.26
N GLY A 94 14.11 -8.87 8.96
CA GLY A 94 13.48 -9.79 9.90
C GLY A 94 12.01 -9.51 10.15
N ILE A 95 11.35 -8.81 9.24
CA ILE A 95 9.92 -8.50 9.36
C ILE A 95 9.11 -9.76 9.04
N THR A 96 8.30 -10.20 9.99
CA THR A 96 7.47 -11.39 9.86
C THR A 96 6.00 -11.07 9.70
N ASP A 97 5.55 -9.95 10.23
CA ASP A 97 4.15 -9.56 10.22
C ASP A 97 3.99 -8.11 9.80
N ILE A 98 3.01 -7.87 8.93
CA ILE A 98 2.67 -6.53 8.48
C ILE A 98 1.17 -6.33 8.72
N HIS A 99 0.86 -5.28 9.46
CA HIS A 99 -0.52 -4.93 9.79
C HIS A 99 -0.90 -3.68 9.02
N LEU A 100 -2.09 -3.68 8.43
CA LEU A 100 -2.60 -2.59 7.61
C LEU A 100 -3.96 -2.15 8.12
N SER A 101 -4.13 -0.85 8.26
CA SER A 101 -5.44 -0.25 8.50
C SER A 101 -5.64 0.91 7.52
N MET A 102 -6.85 1.05 7.03
CA MET A 102 -7.21 2.07 6.05
C MET A 102 -8.51 2.74 6.45
N SER A 103 -8.64 4.02 6.14
CA SER A 103 -9.85 4.79 6.40
C SER A 103 -9.99 5.88 5.35
N HIS A 104 -11.21 6.35 5.14
CA HIS A 104 -11.46 7.55 4.32
C HIS A 104 -12.54 8.39 4.95
N ASP A 105 -12.31 9.70 4.91
CA ASP A 105 -13.26 10.68 5.37
C ASP A 105 -12.81 12.05 4.85
N ALA A 106 -13.72 12.98 4.77
CA ALA A 106 -13.41 14.37 4.44
C ALA A 106 -12.61 14.55 3.15
N GLY A 107 -12.84 13.70 2.14
CA GLY A 107 -12.17 13.81 0.85
C GLY A 107 -10.74 13.25 0.81
N VAL A 108 -10.32 12.51 1.83
CA VAL A 108 -8.99 11.88 1.85
C VAL A 108 -9.09 10.40 2.15
N ALA A 109 -8.06 9.66 1.73
CA ALA A 109 -7.84 8.28 2.12
C ALA A 109 -6.57 8.23 2.97
N ILE A 110 -6.60 7.45 4.04
CA ILE A 110 -5.47 7.29 4.96
C ILE A 110 -5.16 5.80 5.08
N ALA A 111 -3.88 5.48 5.13
CA ALA A 111 -3.43 4.13 5.45
C ALA A 111 -2.33 4.17 6.48
N GLN A 112 -2.33 3.19 7.36
CA GLN A 112 -1.28 3.01 8.35
C GLN A 112 -0.77 1.57 8.28
N VAL A 113 0.54 1.43 8.31
CA VAL A 113 1.22 0.13 8.30
C VAL A 113 2.09 0.02 9.54
N VAL A 114 1.99 -1.12 10.22
CA VAL A 114 2.90 -1.48 11.31
C VAL A 114 3.59 -2.77 10.91
N ALA A 115 4.91 -2.75 10.87
CA ALA A 115 5.73 -3.91 10.56
C ALA A 115 6.36 -4.43 11.84
N GLU A 116 6.24 -5.73 12.09
CA GLU A 116 6.79 -6.38 13.26
C GLU A 116 7.84 -7.41 12.89
N ARG A 117 8.81 -7.59 13.76
CA ARG A 117 9.76 -8.70 13.71
C ARG A 117 9.59 -9.61 14.92
N ALA A 118 9.99 -10.85 14.73
CA ALA A 118 9.93 -11.84 15.80
C ALA A 118 10.88 -11.51 16.94
#